data_11f75ddabef631fd6c07b5b395e646e8
#
_entry.id   11f75ddabef631fd6c07b5b395e646e8
#
_cell.length_a   1.000
_cell.length_b   1.000
_cell.length_c   1.000
_cell.angle_alpha   90.00
_cell.angle_beta   90.00
_cell.angle_gamma   90.00
#
_symmetry.space_group_name_H-M   'P 1'
#
loop_
_entity.id
_entity.type
_entity.pdbx_description
1 polymer ?
#
loop_
_entity_poly.entity_id
_entity_poly.type
_entity_poly.pdbx_seq_one_letter_code
_entity_poly.pdbx_strand_id
1 'polypeptide(L)'
;MGKCNQELLAERARNIPLYLHAYAFHLNMRYERVLPGDLLDIAHQQQLKGVKIHVEDGESQSLQKLNDRQLHDFKEKAKKYNLDVHIETSASDKATLTDAIRIAVATGATSVRFYPRYEGHLNDVMAKIANDIAWLSQYDDCGLSFTIEQHEDLQGHELVTLVNNSGMKNLSILFDFGNMINANEQPLSALEVMSPLITQVHIKDAKIIKEGKGWGHEACRSGHGDLPMEEMLKASYE
;
A
#
# COMPACT_ATOMS: atom_id res chain seq x y z
N MET A 1 21.67 -26.13 -9.35
CA MET A 1 20.92 -25.03 -8.72
C MET A 1 19.40 -24.99 -9.06
N GLY A 2 18.88 -25.68 -10.07
CA GLY A 2 17.52 -25.42 -10.56
C GLY A 2 16.32 -25.92 -9.72
N LYS A 3 16.29 -27.18 -9.26
CA LYS A 3 15.08 -27.76 -8.66
C LYS A 3 14.80 -27.29 -7.22
N CYS A 4 15.81 -27.19 -6.37
CA CYS A 4 15.66 -26.75 -4.98
C CYS A 4 15.14 -25.30 -4.89
N ASN A 5 15.59 -24.41 -5.76
CA ASN A 5 15.12 -23.02 -5.83
C ASN A 5 13.68 -22.90 -6.31
N GLN A 6 13.27 -23.70 -7.30
CA GLN A 6 11.88 -23.67 -7.81
C GLN A 6 10.86 -24.19 -6.78
N GLU A 7 11.23 -25.23 -6.04
CA GLU A 7 10.37 -25.75 -4.95
C GLU A 7 10.23 -24.75 -3.82
N LEU A 8 11.31 -24.07 -3.42
CA LEU A 8 11.30 -23.03 -2.39
C LEU A 8 10.48 -21.82 -2.81
N LEU A 9 10.64 -21.33 -4.05
CA LEU A 9 9.85 -20.22 -4.58
C LEU A 9 8.35 -20.58 -4.65
N ALA A 10 8.02 -21.79 -5.08
CA ALA A 10 6.64 -22.26 -5.11
C ALA A 10 6.03 -22.40 -3.71
N GLU A 11 6.83 -22.75 -2.71
CA GLU A 11 6.39 -22.79 -1.31
C GLU A 11 6.17 -21.38 -0.76
N ARG A 12 7.09 -20.45 -0.99
CA ARG A 12 6.95 -19.04 -0.61
C ARG A 12 5.71 -18.42 -1.26
N ALA A 13 5.51 -18.64 -2.56
CA ALA A 13 4.35 -18.14 -3.29
C ALA A 13 3.01 -18.67 -2.75
N ARG A 14 2.96 -19.93 -2.29
CA ARG A 14 1.76 -20.48 -1.66
C ARG A 14 1.48 -19.92 -0.27
N ASN A 15 2.50 -19.47 0.43
CA ASN A 15 2.42 -19.01 1.82
C ASN A 15 2.40 -17.49 1.97
N ILE A 16 2.50 -16.74 0.86
CA ILE A 16 2.45 -15.28 0.93
C ILE A 16 1.09 -14.82 1.44
N PRO A 17 1.04 -13.92 2.45
CA PRO A 17 -0.24 -13.43 2.94
C PRO A 17 -0.91 -12.52 1.91
N LEU A 18 -2.12 -12.86 1.51
CA LEU A 18 -2.93 -12.07 0.58
C LEU A 18 -3.94 -11.22 1.35
N TYR A 19 -4.06 -9.96 0.96
CA TYR A 19 -4.97 -8.99 1.55
C TYR A 19 -5.97 -8.49 0.51
N LEU A 20 -7.20 -8.24 0.94
CA LEU A 20 -8.20 -7.57 0.13
C LEU A 20 -7.93 -6.07 0.16
N HIS A 21 -7.72 -5.47 -1.00
CA HIS A 21 -7.57 -4.02 -1.12
C HIS A 21 -8.92 -3.36 -1.40
N ALA A 22 -9.32 -2.40 -0.58
CA ALA A 22 -10.61 -1.70 -0.68
C ALA A 22 -10.84 -1.03 -2.03
N TYR A 23 -9.77 -0.55 -2.69
CA TYR A 23 -9.85 0.08 -4.00
C TYR A 23 -10.48 -0.81 -5.08
N ALA A 24 -10.39 -2.14 -4.95
CA ALA A 24 -11.11 -3.07 -5.84
C ALA A 24 -12.63 -2.90 -5.78
N PHE A 25 -13.14 -2.30 -4.71
CA PHE A 25 -14.56 -2.03 -4.45
C PHE A 25 -14.89 -0.54 -4.42
N HIS A 26 -13.96 0.36 -4.83
CA HIS A 26 -14.11 1.80 -4.61
C HIS A 26 -15.44 2.37 -5.13
N LEU A 27 -15.93 1.93 -6.30
CA LEU A 27 -17.23 2.35 -6.82
C LEU A 27 -18.40 1.84 -5.97
N ASN A 28 -18.32 0.58 -5.50
CA ASN A 28 -19.33 0.01 -4.63
C ASN A 28 -19.36 0.72 -3.28
N MET A 29 -18.20 1.05 -2.74
CA MET A 29 -18.06 1.79 -1.48
C MET A 29 -18.51 3.24 -1.63
N ARG A 30 -18.17 3.90 -2.72
CA ARG A 30 -18.62 5.25 -3.03
C ARG A 30 -20.15 5.38 -3.10
N TYR A 31 -20.83 4.34 -3.59
CA TYR A 31 -22.30 4.28 -3.59
C TYR A 31 -22.87 3.59 -2.35
N GLU A 32 -22.06 3.42 -1.31
CA GLU A 32 -22.46 2.81 -0.02
C GLU A 32 -23.14 1.44 -0.16
N ARG A 33 -22.78 0.68 -1.20
CA ARG A 33 -23.25 -0.69 -1.44
C ARG A 33 -22.33 -1.75 -0.81
N VAL A 34 -21.12 -1.36 -0.49
CA VAL A 34 -20.13 -2.13 0.27
C VAL A 34 -19.57 -1.19 1.32
N LEU A 35 -19.70 -1.54 2.57
CA LEU A 35 -19.19 -0.78 3.70
C LEU A 35 -17.84 -1.34 4.16
N PRO A 36 -17.01 -0.58 4.91
CA PRO A 36 -15.76 -1.09 5.44
C PRO A 36 -15.89 -2.43 6.18
N GLY A 37 -16.97 -2.59 6.96
CA GLY A 37 -17.26 -3.85 7.66
C GLY A 37 -17.57 -5.04 6.74
N ASP A 38 -18.10 -4.80 5.53
CA ASP A 38 -18.40 -5.86 4.57
C ASP A 38 -17.12 -6.41 3.93
N LEU A 39 -16.06 -5.59 3.83
CA LEU A 39 -14.75 -6.04 3.35
C LEU A 39 -14.16 -7.11 4.27
N LEU A 40 -14.43 -7.03 5.58
CA LEU A 40 -14.02 -8.08 6.53
C LEU A 40 -14.76 -9.41 6.27
N ASP A 41 -16.06 -9.33 5.94
CA ASP A 41 -16.84 -10.54 5.58
C ASP A 41 -16.30 -11.18 4.30
N ILE A 42 -16.03 -10.36 3.29
CA ILE A 42 -15.49 -10.82 2.00
C ILE A 42 -14.10 -11.45 2.20
N ALA A 43 -13.21 -10.78 2.94
CA ALA A 43 -11.87 -11.29 3.22
C ALA A 43 -11.92 -12.63 3.97
N HIS A 44 -12.80 -12.73 4.97
CA HIS A 44 -13.01 -13.98 5.73
C HIS A 44 -13.54 -15.11 4.84
N GLN A 45 -14.56 -14.84 4.02
CA GLN A 45 -15.13 -15.83 3.09
C GLN A 45 -14.13 -16.32 2.05
N GLN A 46 -13.22 -15.42 1.60
CA GLN A 46 -12.18 -15.75 0.63
C GLN A 46 -10.88 -16.28 1.29
N GLN A 47 -10.88 -16.50 2.60
CA GLN A 47 -9.73 -17.00 3.36
C GLN A 47 -8.46 -16.14 3.19
N LEU A 48 -8.66 -14.83 3.04
CA LEU A 48 -7.56 -13.87 2.95
C LEU A 48 -7.01 -13.57 4.35
N LYS A 49 -5.78 -13.06 4.39
CA LYS A 49 -5.09 -12.72 5.65
C LYS A 49 -5.68 -11.47 6.32
N GLY A 50 -6.21 -10.54 5.53
CA GLY A 50 -6.73 -9.30 6.04
C GLY A 50 -7.22 -8.36 4.96
N VAL A 51 -7.38 -7.10 5.34
CA VAL A 51 -7.87 -6.02 4.48
C VAL A 51 -6.94 -4.82 4.51
N LYS A 52 -6.87 -4.10 3.39
CA LYS A 52 -6.25 -2.78 3.26
C LYS A 52 -7.34 -1.77 2.91
N ILE A 53 -7.52 -0.76 3.75
CA ILE A 53 -8.64 0.19 3.62
C ILE A 53 -8.11 1.62 3.74
N HIS A 54 -8.42 2.45 2.75
CA HIS A 54 -8.18 3.88 2.84
C HIS A 54 -9.16 4.52 3.82
N VAL A 55 -8.68 5.46 4.63
CA VAL A 55 -9.49 6.11 5.69
C VAL A 55 -10.76 6.76 5.18
N GLU A 56 -10.77 7.20 3.92
CA GLU A 56 -11.89 7.89 3.26
C GLU A 56 -12.79 6.96 2.43
N ASP A 57 -12.40 5.69 2.24
CA ASP A 57 -13.22 4.74 1.46
C ASP A 57 -14.59 4.51 2.12
N GLY A 58 -15.67 4.73 1.37
CA GLY A 58 -17.04 4.54 1.84
C GLY A 58 -17.80 5.83 2.14
N GLU A 59 -17.31 6.98 1.66
CA GLU A 59 -17.99 8.30 1.75
C GLU A 59 -18.45 8.63 3.20
N SER A 60 -19.77 8.67 3.44
CA SER A 60 -20.34 8.96 4.76
C SER A 60 -20.11 7.85 5.79
N GLN A 61 -19.81 6.64 5.33
CA GLN A 61 -19.55 5.44 6.13
C GLN A 61 -18.07 5.07 6.19
N SER A 62 -17.20 5.94 5.70
CA SER A 62 -15.74 5.70 5.74
C SER A 62 -15.22 5.63 7.17
N LEU A 63 -14.10 4.93 7.37
CA LEU A 63 -13.48 4.79 8.71
C LEU A 63 -13.23 6.14 9.38
N GLN A 64 -12.93 7.18 8.60
CA GLN A 64 -12.72 8.54 9.08
C GLN A 64 -14.00 9.17 9.67
N LYS A 65 -15.17 8.78 9.18
CA LYS A 65 -16.50 9.30 9.60
C LYS A 65 -17.15 8.48 10.71
N LEU A 66 -16.64 7.27 10.97
CA LEU A 66 -17.15 6.43 12.03
C LEU A 66 -16.82 7.00 13.43
N ASN A 67 -17.77 6.84 14.35
CA ASN A 67 -17.52 7.15 15.76
C ASN A 67 -16.75 6.02 16.46
N ASP A 68 -16.28 6.27 17.70
CA ASP A 68 -15.43 5.34 18.46
C ASP A 68 -16.10 3.96 18.66
N ARG A 69 -17.41 3.92 18.86
CA ARG A 69 -18.16 2.66 19.01
C ARG A 69 -18.13 1.86 17.69
N GLN A 70 -18.37 2.52 16.57
CA GLN A 70 -18.36 1.87 15.26
C GLN A 70 -16.96 1.37 14.88
N LEU A 71 -15.91 2.15 15.18
CA LEU A 71 -14.51 1.70 15.01
C LEU A 71 -14.18 0.52 15.92
N HIS A 72 -14.69 0.52 17.15
CA HIS A 72 -14.56 -0.62 18.06
C HIS A 72 -15.29 -1.87 17.52
N ASP A 73 -16.51 -1.74 17.03
CA ASP A 73 -17.27 -2.85 16.44
C ASP A 73 -16.54 -3.43 15.21
N PHE A 74 -15.95 -2.58 14.39
CA PHE A 74 -15.09 -2.99 13.26
C PHE A 74 -13.89 -3.80 13.76
N LYS A 75 -13.17 -3.31 14.78
CA LYS A 75 -12.05 -4.01 15.40
C LYS A 75 -12.44 -5.39 15.94
N GLU A 76 -13.53 -5.48 16.68
CA GLU A 76 -13.99 -6.75 17.24
C GLU A 76 -14.40 -7.75 16.14
N LYS A 77 -14.97 -7.26 15.04
CA LYS A 77 -15.29 -8.08 13.87
C LYS A 77 -14.00 -8.61 13.20
N ALA A 78 -12.98 -7.76 13.00
CA ALA A 78 -11.69 -8.18 12.45
C ALA A 78 -11.03 -9.24 13.34
N LYS A 79 -11.01 -9.04 14.66
CA LYS A 79 -10.50 -10.01 15.63
C LYS A 79 -11.26 -11.34 15.57
N LYS A 80 -12.59 -11.30 15.53
CA LYS A 80 -13.45 -12.49 15.44
C LYS A 80 -13.10 -13.35 14.24
N TYR A 81 -12.74 -12.71 13.12
CA TYR A 81 -12.36 -13.39 11.88
C TYR A 81 -10.86 -13.68 11.79
N ASN A 82 -10.07 -13.28 12.79
CA ASN A 82 -8.61 -13.37 12.78
C ASN A 82 -7.98 -12.72 11.53
N LEU A 83 -8.48 -11.53 11.19
CA LEU A 83 -8.03 -10.74 10.05
C LEU A 83 -7.13 -9.60 10.51
N ASP A 84 -6.04 -9.39 9.78
CA ASP A 84 -5.22 -8.20 9.92
C ASP A 84 -5.90 -7.00 9.24
N VAL A 85 -5.68 -5.82 9.78
CA VAL A 85 -6.17 -4.56 9.22
C VAL A 85 -4.97 -3.67 8.91
N HIS A 86 -4.90 -3.17 7.69
CA HIS A 86 -3.95 -2.14 7.26
C HIS A 86 -4.74 -0.88 6.87
N ILE A 87 -4.35 0.25 7.42
CA ILE A 87 -4.95 1.56 7.12
C ILE A 87 -4.13 2.25 6.05
N GLU A 88 -4.79 2.98 5.19
CA GLU A 88 -4.16 3.73 4.11
C GLU A 88 -4.63 5.18 4.09
N THR A 89 -3.74 6.08 3.70
CA THR A 89 -4.03 7.51 3.51
C THR A 89 -3.25 8.10 2.34
N SER A 90 -3.74 9.22 1.80
CA SER A 90 -3.26 9.81 0.54
C SER A 90 -2.38 11.05 0.73
N ALA A 91 -1.82 11.26 1.91
CA ALA A 91 -0.87 12.34 2.16
C ALA A 91 0.10 11.97 3.28
N SER A 92 1.23 12.67 3.34
CA SER A 92 2.27 12.48 4.37
C SER A 92 2.26 13.56 5.44
N ASP A 93 1.42 14.60 5.30
CA ASP A 93 1.41 15.70 6.25
C ASP A 93 0.93 15.26 7.65
N LYS A 94 1.37 16.02 8.65
CA LYS A 94 1.12 15.74 10.06
C LYS A 94 -0.36 15.53 10.40
N ALA A 95 -1.27 16.33 9.84
CA ALA A 95 -2.69 16.26 10.18
C ALA A 95 -3.29 14.96 9.67
N THR A 96 -3.02 14.62 8.40
CA THR A 96 -3.48 13.40 7.76
C THR A 96 -2.92 12.15 8.44
N LEU A 97 -1.61 12.13 8.73
CA LEU A 97 -0.99 11.00 9.44
C LEU A 97 -1.52 10.86 10.87
N THR A 98 -1.77 11.97 11.59
CA THR A 98 -2.36 11.90 12.94
C THR A 98 -3.72 11.21 12.92
N ASP A 99 -4.58 11.56 11.95
CA ASP A 99 -5.92 10.93 11.85
C ASP A 99 -5.83 9.45 11.44
N ALA A 100 -4.96 9.12 10.47
CA ALA A 100 -4.74 7.74 10.06
C ALA A 100 -4.21 6.86 11.21
N ILE A 101 -3.28 7.36 12.03
CA ILE A 101 -2.76 6.68 13.22
C ILE A 101 -3.87 6.50 14.27
N ARG A 102 -4.68 7.53 14.52
CA ARG A 102 -5.84 7.45 15.42
C ARG A 102 -6.78 6.32 14.99
N ILE A 103 -7.12 6.26 13.70
CA ILE A 103 -7.99 5.23 13.14
C ILE A 103 -7.32 3.86 13.25
N ALA A 104 -6.03 3.75 12.94
CA ALA A 104 -5.28 2.49 13.05
C ALA A 104 -5.33 1.93 14.48
N VAL A 105 -5.10 2.77 15.49
CA VAL A 105 -5.20 2.36 16.90
C VAL A 105 -6.62 1.93 17.27
N ALA A 106 -7.62 2.71 16.85
CA ALA A 106 -9.04 2.43 17.14
C ALA A 106 -9.53 1.13 16.49
N THR A 107 -9.08 0.83 15.28
CA THR A 107 -9.45 -0.39 14.54
C THR A 107 -8.56 -1.59 14.86
N GLY A 108 -7.47 -1.39 15.61
CA GLY A 108 -6.47 -2.43 15.90
C GLY A 108 -5.64 -2.82 14.68
N ALA A 109 -5.48 -1.89 13.73
CA ALA A 109 -4.63 -2.09 12.58
C ALA A 109 -3.15 -2.25 12.98
N THR A 110 -2.39 -2.94 12.15
CA THR A 110 -0.97 -3.22 12.37
C THR A 110 -0.06 -2.39 11.46
N SER A 111 -0.63 -1.75 10.43
CA SER A 111 0.13 -0.98 9.46
C SER A 111 -0.62 0.26 9.00
N VAL A 112 0.14 1.33 8.72
CA VAL A 112 -0.35 2.55 8.06
C VAL A 112 0.48 2.79 6.81
N ARG A 113 -0.18 2.82 5.65
CA ARG A 113 0.42 3.20 4.38
C ARG A 113 0.07 4.65 4.05
N PHE A 114 1.05 5.40 3.58
CA PHE A 114 0.87 6.75 3.07
C PHE A 114 1.71 6.98 1.80
N TYR A 115 1.37 8.02 1.05
CA TYR A 115 2.21 8.54 -0.02
C TYR A 115 2.14 10.07 -0.04
N PRO A 116 3.25 10.74 -0.41
CA PRO A 116 3.28 12.20 -0.44
C PRO A 116 2.42 12.75 -1.59
N ARG A 117 1.89 13.96 -1.38
CA ARG A 117 1.17 14.72 -2.41
C ARG A 117 1.59 16.17 -2.39
N TYR A 118 2.86 16.39 -2.68
CA TYR A 118 3.42 17.74 -2.76
C TYR A 118 3.71 18.13 -4.20
N GLU A 119 3.38 19.37 -4.53
CA GLU A 119 3.76 20.01 -5.79
C GLU A 119 5.01 20.87 -5.59
N GLY A 120 5.80 21.05 -6.66
CA GLY A 120 6.95 21.94 -6.68
C GLY A 120 8.20 21.29 -7.25
N HIS A 121 9.34 21.92 -6.99
CA HIS A 121 10.64 21.36 -7.36
C HIS A 121 10.98 20.15 -6.50
N LEU A 122 11.61 19.14 -7.10
CA LEU A 122 11.94 17.88 -6.43
C LEU A 122 12.64 18.07 -5.08
N ASN A 123 13.65 18.95 -5.01
CA ASN A 123 14.37 19.20 -3.76
C ASN A 123 13.46 19.73 -2.64
N ASP A 124 12.50 20.59 -2.99
CA ASP A 124 11.54 21.15 -2.01
C ASP A 124 10.54 20.07 -1.57
N VAL A 125 10.10 19.24 -2.51
CA VAL A 125 9.21 18.09 -2.25
C VAL A 125 9.91 17.10 -1.32
N MET A 126 11.14 16.71 -1.63
CA MET A 126 11.96 15.81 -0.80
C MET A 126 12.17 16.35 0.62
N ALA A 127 12.44 17.65 0.74
CA ALA A 127 12.59 18.28 2.05
C ALA A 127 11.31 18.27 2.88
N LYS A 128 10.14 18.51 2.25
CA LYS A 128 8.85 18.43 2.93
C LYS A 128 8.57 17.01 3.43
N ILE A 129 8.76 16.00 2.57
CA ILE A 129 8.56 14.60 2.94
C ILE A 129 9.51 14.18 4.06
N ALA A 130 10.78 14.57 3.98
CA ALA A 130 11.75 14.32 5.05
C ALA A 130 11.32 14.92 6.39
N ASN A 131 10.73 16.13 6.38
CA ASN A 131 10.18 16.75 7.59
C ASN A 131 8.95 16.00 8.14
N ASP A 132 8.07 15.49 7.26
CA ASP A 132 6.92 14.68 7.66
C ASP A 132 7.39 13.36 8.31
N ILE A 133 8.37 12.69 7.69
CA ILE A 133 8.96 11.47 8.23
C ILE A 133 9.68 11.75 9.56
N ALA A 134 10.39 12.85 9.67
CA ALA A 134 11.02 13.26 10.94
C ALA A 134 9.98 13.47 12.04
N TRP A 135 8.82 14.04 11.71
CA TRP A 135 7.70 14.12 12.67
C TRP A 135 7.14 12.74 12.98
N LEU A 136 7.01 11.84 11.99
CA LEU A 136 6.49 10.49 12.16
C LEU A 136 7.38 9.62 13.07
N SER A 137 8.68 9.92 13.16
CA SER A 137 9.65 9.14 13.97
C SER A 137 9.29 9.04 15.46
N GLN A 138 8.47 9.95 16.00
CA GLN A 138 7.95 9.84 17.36
C GLN A 138 7.10 8.58 17.59
N TYR A 139 6.68 7.91 16.52
CA TYR A 139 5.88 6.69 16.54
C TYR A 139 6.71 5.42 16.22
N ASP A 140 8.05 5.49 16.22
CA ASP A 140 8.91 4.37 15.85
C ASP A 140 8.70 3.12 16.72
N ASP A 141 8.33 3.30 17.99
CA ASP A 141 8.10 2.20 18.95
C ASP A 141 6.60 2.01 19.31
N CYS A 142 5.65 2.51 18.51
CA CYS A 142 4.21 2.48 18.84
C CYS A 142 3.51 1.16 18.53
N GLY A 143 4.21 0.17 17.96
CA GLY A 143 3.64 -1.10 17.55
C GLY A 143 2.94 -1.09 16.18
N LEU A 144 2.94 0.05 15.47
CA LEU A 144 2.51 0.15 14.07
C LEU A 144 3.72 0.07 13.14
N SER A 145 3.57 -0.58 12.00
CA SER A 145 4.48 -0.43 10.87
C SER A 145 3.98 0.68 9.95
N PHE A 146 4.91 1.40 9.34
CA PHE A 146 4.61 2.42 8.35
C PHE A 146 5.19 2.03 6.99
N THR A 147 4.44 2.29 5.92
CA THR A 147 4.95 2.14 4.58
C THR A 147 4.73 3.40 3.78
N ILE A 148 5.80 3.90 3.14
CA ILE A 148 5.68 4.92 2.11
C ILE A 148 5.51 4.23 0.77
N GLU A 149 4.46 4.59 0.03
CA GLU A 149 4.19 3.96 -1.26
C GLU A 149 4.91 4.68 -2.39
N GLN A 150 5.51 3.91 -3.30
CA GLN A 150 5.84 4.42 -4.61
C GLN A 150 4.54 4.64 -5.40
N HIS A 151 4.10 5.89 -5.44
CA HIS A 151 2.84 6.23 -6.11
C HIS A 151 3.09 6.76 -7.52
N GLU A 152 3.30 8.04 -7.70
CA GLU A 152 3.47 8.64 -9.04
C GLU A 152 4.57 9.70 -9.08
N ASP A 153 4.93 10.24 -7.91
CA ASP A 153 5.66 11.50 -7.79
C ASP A 153 7.18 11.32 -7.65
N LEU A 154 7.61 10.18 -7.10
CA LEU A 154 9.01 9.93 -6.79
C LEU A 154 9.51 8.65 -7.45
N GLN A 155 10.77 8.67 -7.83
CA GLN A 155 11.47 7.48 -8.30
C GLN A 155 11.92 6.61 -7.11
N GLY A 156 12.17 5.33 -7.38
CA GLY A 156 12.54 4.37 -6.34
C GLY A 156 13.76 4.77 -5.52
N HIS A 157 14.80 5.33 -6.15
CA HIS A 157 16.02 5.76 -5.46
C HIS A 157 15.78 6.96 -4.52
N GLU A 158 14.80 7.81 -4.80
CA GLU A 158 14.39 8.94 -3.97
C GLU A 158 13.68 8.44 -2.71
N LEU A 159 12.77 7.47 -2.87
CA LEU A 159 12.10 6.81 -1.73
C LEU A 159 13.11 6.06 -0.85
N VAL A 160 14.03 5.31 -1.44
CA VAL A 160 15.11 4.64 -0.71
C VAL A 160 15.94 5.63 0.10
N THR A 161 16.24 6.79 -0.49
CA THR A 161 16.97 7.87 0.20
C THR A 161 16.19 8.40 1.41
N LEU A 162 14.88 8.65 1.25
CA LEU A 162 14.02 9.13 2.34
C LEU A 162 13.94 8.11 3.48
N VAL A 163 13.70 6.84 3.17
CA VAL A 163 13.57 5.79 4.19
C VAL A 163 14.90 5.57 4.93
N ASN A 164 16.02 5.45 4.21
CA ASN A 164 17.34 5.25 4.83
C ASN A 164 17.75 6.43 5.72
N ASN A 165 17.47 7.66 5.28
CA ASN A 165 17.83 8.86 6.04
C ASN A 165 16.91 9.12 7.24
N SER A 166 15.75 8.46 7.31
CA SER A 166 14.80 8.63 8.42
C SER A 166 15.32 8.08 9.74
N GLY A 167 16.15 7.04 9.69
CA GLY A 167 16.58 6.27 10.86
C GLY A 167 15.48 5.49 11.56
N MET A 168 14.24 5.49 11.05
CA MET A 168 13.11 4.75 11.61
C MET A 168 13.26 3.24 11.35
N LYS A 169 12.96 2.43 12.36
CA LYS A 169 13.00 0.96 12.27
C LYS A 169 11.71 0.37 11.71
N ASN A 170 10.60 1.10 11.86
CA ASN A 170 9.27 0.66 11.48
C ASN A 170 8.74 1.34 10.21
N LEU A 171 9.58 2.05 9.44
CA LEU A 171 9.28 2.63 8.13
C LEU A 171 9.92 1.78 7.03
N SER A 172 9.12 1.44 6.02
CA SER A 172 9.51 0.63 4.86
C SER A 172 8.84 1.14 3.59
N ILE A 173 9.03 0.46 2.47
CA ILE A 173 8.43 0.81 1.19
C ILE A 173 7.29 -0.18 0.87
N LEU A 174 6.17 0.37 0.38
CA LEU A 174 5.19 -0.38 -0.37
C LEU A 174 5.46 -0.18 -1.86
N PHE A 175 5.72 -1.28 -2.56
CA PHE A 175 5.95 -1.29 -4.00
C PHE A 175 4.65 -1.58 -4.74
N ASP A 176 4.20 -0.66 -5.58
CA ASP A 176 3.07 -0.87 -6.46
C ASP A 176 3.56 -1.28 -7.85
N PHE A 177 3.06 -2.39 -8.37
CA PHE A 177 3.54 -3.00 -9.63
C PHE A 177 3.30 -2.15 -10.89
N GLY A 178 2.55 -1.07 -10.81
CA GLY A 178 2.24 -0.22 -11.96
C GLY A 178 2.62 1.25 -11.80
N ASN A 179 2.76 1.74 -10.58
CA ASN A 179 2.95 3.19 -10.36
C ASN A 179 4.30 3.73 -10.86
N MET A 180 5.36 2.88 -10.89
CA MET A 180 6.68 3.32 -11.37
C MET A 180 6.65 3.81 -12.82
N ILE A 181 5.68 3.39 -13.63
CA ILE A 181 5.54 3.87 -15.02
C ILE A 181 5.31 5.38 -15.03
N ASN A 182 4.51 5.91 -14.09
CA ASN A 182 4.22 7.33 -13.99
C ASN A 182 5.46 8.14 -13.58
N ALA A 183 6.36 7.53 -12.82
CA ALA A 183 7.67 8.10 -12.49
C ALA A 183 8.73 7.89 -13.60
N ASN A 184 8.32 7.37 -14.76
CA ASN A 184 9.19 7.06 -15.89
C ASN A 184 10.33 6.08 -15.54
N GLU A 185 10.03 5.07 -14.73
CA GLU A 185 10.94 4.01 -14.36
C GLU A 185 10.58 2.68 -15.00
N GLN A 186 11.60 1.86 -15.27
CA GLN A 186 11.38 0.48 -15.70
C GLN A 186 11.02 -0.38 -14.48
N PRO A 187 9.97 -1.23 -14.56
CA PRO A 187 9.44 -1.97 -13.42
C PRO A 187 10.47 -2.79 -12.65
N LEU A 188 11.29 -3.59 -13.35
CA LEU A 188 12.29 -4.44 -12.71
C LEU A 188 13.45 -3.64 -12.10
N SER A 189 13.86 -2.55 -12.75
CA SER A 189 14.91 -1.67 -12.22
C SER A 189 14.44 -0.94 -10.96
N ALA A 190 13.20 -0.46 -10.94
CA ALA A 190 12.60 0.16 -9.76
C ALA A 190 12.48 -0.84 -8.61
N LEU A 191 12.03 -2.06 -8.89
CA LEU A 191 11.95 -3.13 -7.90
C LEU A 191 13.33 -3.47 -7.31
N GLU A 192 14.37 -3.64 -8.15
CA GLU A 192 15.72 -3.94 -7.70
C GLU A 192 16.27 -2.89 -6.74
N VAL A 193 16.09 -1.61 -7.07
CA VAL A 193 16.54 -0.49 -6.24
C VAL A 193 15.86 -0.48 -4.88
N MET A 194 14.55 -0.75 -4.83
CA MET A 194 13.75 -0.67 -3.60
C MET A 194 13.72 -1.98 -2.80
N SER A 195 14.09 -3.12 -3.39
CA SER A 195 13.91 -4.46 -2.82
C SER A 195 14.37 -4.62 -1.36
N PRO A 196 15.48 -4.01 -0.89
CA PRO A 196 15.91 -4.17 0.51
C PRO A 196 14.96 -3.54 1.54
N LEU A 197 14.06 -2.65 1.10
CA LEU A 197 13.15 -1.89 1.96
C LEU A 197 11.67 -2.23 1.72
N ILE A 198 11.37 -3.11 0.76
CA ILE A 198 9.99 -3.51 0.45
C ILE A 198 9.49 -4.49 1.51
N THR A 199 8.35 -4.19 2.11
CA THR A 199 7.64 -5.09 3.02
C THR A 199 6.22 -5.40 2.55
N GLN A 200 5.70 -4.62 1.63
CA GLN A 200 4.36 -4.79 1.09
C GLN A 200 4.35 -4.50 -0.42
N VAL A 201 3.45 -5.15 -1.13
CA VAL A 201 3.24 -4.90 -2.56
C VAL A 201 1.76 -4.70 -2.87
N HIS A 202 1.48 -3.85 -3.85
CA HIS A 202 0.19 -3.80 -4.53
C HIS A 202 0.33 -4.47 -5.90
N ILE A 203 -0.46 -5.50 -6.13
CA ILE A 203 -0.45 -6.23 -7.40
C ILE A 203 -1.48 -5.62 -8.32
N LYS A 204 -1.02 -5.00 -9.39
CA LYS A 204 -1.85 -4.52 -10.51
C LYS A 204 -1.09 -4.67 -11.81
N ASP A 205 -1.82 -4.67 -12.91
CA ASP A 205 -1.26 -4.79 -14.24
C ASP A 205 -1.86 -3.74 -15.17
N ALA A 206 -1.14 -3.37 -16.20
CA ALA A 206 -1.55 -2.33 -17.14
C ALA A 206 -1.12 -2.68 -18.56
N LYS A 207 -1.95 -2.25 -19.50
CA LYS A 207 -1.60 -2.20 -20.93
C LYS A 207 -1.02 -0.85 -21.26
N ILE A 208 0.09 -0.83 -21.97
CA ILE A 208 0.70 0.39 -22.48
C ILE A 208 0.04 0.74 -23.82
N ILE A 209 -0.59 1.87 -23.88
CA ILE A 209 -1.33 2.31 -25.06
C ILE A 209 -0.70 3.57 -25.67
N LYS A 210 -0.77 3.67 -26.99
CA LYS A 210 -0.36 4.90 -27.66
C LYS A 210 -1.47 5.94 -27.55
N GLU A 211 -1.15 7.09 -26.99
CA GLU A 211 -2.09 8.19 -26.80
C GLU A 211 -1.55 9.49 -27.42
N GLY A 212 -2.16 9.92 -28.51
CA GLY A 212 -1.73 11.11 -29.24
C GLY A 212 -0.26 11.01 -29.69
N LYS A 213 0.59 11.91 -29.19
CA LYS A 213 2.05 11.92 -29.45
C LYS A 213 2.87 11.17 -28.38
N GLY A 214 2.22 10.66 -27.35
CA GLY A 214 2.86 10.00 -26.22
C GLY A 214 2.33 8.59 -26.01
N TRP A 215 2.54 8.12 -24.80
CA TRP A 215 2.10 6.83 -24.29
C TRP A 215 1.30 7.03 -23.01
N GLY A 216 0.25 6.28 -22.85
CA GLY A 216 -0.53 6.14 -21.62
C GLY A 216 -0.60 4.69 -21.19
N HIS A 217 -1.38 4.42 -20.16
CA HIS A 217 -1.64 3.07 -19.73
C HIS A 217 -3.10 2.91 -19.28
N GLU A 218 -3.62 1.71 -19.43
CA GLU A 218 -4.94 1.31 -18.94
C GLU A 218 -4.79 0.14 -17.97
N ALA A 219 -5.47 0.22 -16.83
CA ALA A 219 -5.54 -0.89 -15.90
C ALA A 219 -6.20 -2.10 -16.55
N CYS A 220 -5.67 -3.27 -16.34
CA CYS A 220 -6.23 -4.52 -16.84
C CYS A 220 -6.16 -5.62 -15.80
N ARG A 221 -6.74 -6.78 -16.14
CA ARG A 221 -6.61 -7.97 -15.31
C ARG A 221 -5.13 -8.37 -15.21
N SER A 222 -4.64 -8.63 -14.00
CA SER A 222 -3.27 -9.08 -13.75
C SER A 222 -2.91 -10.32 -14.59
N GLY A 223 -1.74 -10.27 -15.22
CA GLY A 223 -1.26 -11.26 -16.18
C GLY A 223 -1.80 -11.10 -17.61
N HIS A 224 -2.54 -10.03 -17.91
CA HIS A 224 -3.06 -9.70 -19.25
C HIS A 224 -2.55 -8.37 -19.79
N GLY A 225 -1.68 -7.68 -19.06
CA GLY A 225 -1.04 -6.42 -19.43
C GLY A 225 0.33 -6.63 -20.04
N ASP A 226 1.07 -5.52 -20.07
CA ASP A 226 2.41 -5.43 -20.65
C ASP A 226 3.51 -5.38 -19.57
N LEU A 227 3.14 -5.41 -18.28
CA LEU A 227 4.10 -5.41 -17.19
C LEU A 227 4.75 -6.78 -17.01
N PRO A 228 6.02 -6.86 -16.62
CA PRO A 228 6.71 -8.12 -16.37
C PRO A 228 6.27 -8.76 -15.04
N MET A 229 4.97 -9.08 -14.94
CA MET A 229 4.31 -9.51 -13.70
C MET A 229 4.94 -10.75 -13.09
N GLU A 230 5.31 -11.74 -13.92
CA GLU A 230 5.90 -13.00 -13.45
C GLU A 230 7.29 -12.77 -12.85
N GLU A 231 8.10 -11.95 -13.50
CA GLU A 231 9.46 -11.59 -13.05
C GLU A 231 9.39 -10.76 -11.75
N MET A 232 8.48 -9.78 -11.68
CA MET A 232 8.28 -8.97 -10.47
C MET A 232 7.79 -9.82 -9.29
N LEU A 233 6.85 -10.75 -9.52
CA LEU A 233 6.40 -11.66 -8.48
C LEU A 233 7.54 -12.55 -7.99
N LYS A 234 8.34 -13.14 -8.89
CA LYS A 234 9.51 -13.95 -8.51
C LYS A 234 10.49 -13.15 -7.67
N ALA A 235 10.85 -11.95 -8.10
CA ALA A 235 11.76 -11.08 -7.37
C ALA A 235 11.22 -10.64 -5.99
N SER A 236 9.90 -10.52 -5.85
CA SER A 236 9.26 -10.21 -4.55
C SER A 236 9.30 -11.38 -3.55
N TYR A 237 9.60 -12.62 -4.00
CA TYR A 237 9.73 -13.80 -3.14
C TYR A 237 11.19 -14.13 -2.77
N GLU A 238 12.16 -13.58 -3.48
CA GLU A 238 13.60 -13.76 -3.24
C GLU A 238 14.09 -12.87 -2.11
#